data_6a7a9639bf305edcee4b14fa07e7383a
#
_entry.id   6a7a9639bf305edcee4b14fa07e7383a
#
_cell.length_a   1.000
_cell.length_b   1.000
_cell.length_c   1.000
_cell.angle_alpha   90.00
_cell.angle_beta   90.00
_cell.angle_gamma   90.00
#
_symmetry.space_group_name_H-M   'P 1'
#
loop_
_entity.id
_entity.type
_entity.pdbx_description
1 polymer ?
#
loop_
_entity_poly.entity_id
_entity_poly.type
_entity_poly.pdbx_seq_one_letter_code
_entity_poly.pdbx_strand_id
1 'polypeptide(L)'
;MWIRPHNTQPGGASVNILQFAASTPNIGPYMEYVHRSEAKPEAWYKPNFAIKNGAIALPTGPGMGLEFDPDFIKKATVVRA
;
A
#
# COMPACT_ATOMS: atom_id res chain seq x y z
N MET A 1 4.67 -8.55 23.59
CA MET A 1 4.21 -7.21 23.20
C MET A 1 3.73 -7.25 21.74
N TRP A 2 2.58 -6.65 21.47
CA TRP A 2 2.07 -6.53 20.12
C TRP A 2 2.50 -5.20 19.52
N ILE A 3 2.85 -5.21 18.23
CA ILE A 3 3.23 -4.00 17.48
C ILE A 3 2.07 -3.59 16.59
N ARG A 4 1.69 -2.31 16.65
CA ARG A 4 0.70 -1.71 15.75
C ARG A 4 1.28 -0.47 15.11
N PRO A 5 1.89 -0.59 13.93
CA PRO A 5 2.44 0.57 13.25
C PRO A 5 1.37 1.60 12.90
N HIS A 6 1.72 2.85 13.04
CA HIS A 6 0.89 3.95 12.58
C HIS A 6 0.99 4.08 11.05
N ASN A 7 -0.14 4.17 10.37
CA ASN A 7 -0.16 4.27 8.91
C ASN A 7 -1.17 5.32 8.47
N THR A 8 -0.68 6.44 7.97
CA THR A 8 -1.49 7.54 7.46
C THR A 8 -1.43 7.65 5.93
N GLN A 9 -0.70 6.75 5.26
CA GLN A 9 -0.53 6.79 3.81
C GLN A 9 -1.67 6.04 3.12
N PRO A 10 -2.35 6.66 2.14
CA PRO A 10 -3.39 5.98 1.38
C PRO A 10 -2.82 5.18 0.21
N GLY A 11 -3.58 4.18 -0.24
CA GLY A 11 -3.34 3.46 -1.49
C GLY A 11 -1.96 2.85 -1.58
N GLY A 12 -1.31 3.01 -2.74
CA GLY A 12 -0.02 2.42 -3.04
C GLY A 12 1.12 2.83 -2.12
N ALA A 13 1.03 4.01 -1.51
CA ALA A 13 2.02 4.46 -0.55
C ALA A 13 2.02 3.63 0.74
N SER A 14 0.99 2.83 0.96
CA SER A 14 0.90 1.91 2.10
C SER A 14 1.68 0.62 1.92
N VAL A 15 2.23 0.34 0.75
CA VAL A 15 2.85 -0.95 0.47
C VAL A 15 3.97 -1.29 1.45
N ASN A 16 4.75 -0.30 1.87
CA ASN A 16 5.84 -0.50 2.82
C ASN A 16 5.33 -1.05 4.15
N ILE A 17 4.28 -0.44 4.70
CA ILE A 17 3.74 -0.85 5.99
C ILE A 17 3.01 -2.20 5.90
N LEU A 18 2.39 -2.48 4.75
CA LEU A 18 1.76 -3.78 4.52
C LEU A 18 2.79 -4.90 4.50
N GLN A 19 3.93 -4.70 3.82
CA GLN A 19 5.02 -5.68 3.81
C GLN A 19 5.63 -5.84 5.20
N PHE A 20 5.83 -4.75 5.92
CA PHE A 20 6.31 -4.80 7.30
C PHE A 20 5.36 -5.61 8.18
N ALA A 21 4.06 -5.35 8.10
CA ALA A 21 3.06 -6.05 8.91
C ALA A 21 3.07 -7.55 8.63
N ALA A 22 3.15 -7.94 7.35
CA ALA A 22 3.12 -9.34 6.95
C ALA A 22 4.36 -10.11 7.41
N SER A 23 5.49 -9.43 7.56
CA SER A 23 6.76 -10.06 7.95
C SER A 23 7.08 -9.98 9.43
N THR A 24 6.23 -9.35 10.23
CA THR A 24 6.48 -9.13 11.66
C THR A 24 5.70 -10.13 12.51
N PRO A 25 6.39 -11.04 13.25
CA PRO A 25 5.70 -12.11 13.98
C PRO A 25 4.74 -11.64 15.07
N ASN A 26 5.03 -10.50 15.69
CA ASN A 26 4.23 -9.96 16.80
C ASN A 26 3.40 -8.75 16.38
N ILE A 27 3.00 -8.70 15.10
CA ILE A 27 2.08 -7.67 14.64
C ILE A 27 0.71 -7.86 15.29
N GLY A 28 0.05 -6.77 15.64
CA GLY A 28 -1.32 -6.83 16.19
C GLY A 28 -2.32 -7.35 15.16
N PRO A 29 -3.48 -7.85 15.62
CA PRO A 29 -4.46 -8.45 14.72
C PRO A 29 -5.11 -7.46 13.74
N TYR A 30 -5.04 -6.18 14.05
CA TYR A 30 -5.63 -5.13 13.21
C TYR A 30 -4.59 -4.09 12.88
N MET A 31 -4.64 -3.62 11.63
CA MET A 31 -3.74 -2.58 11.12
C MET A 31 -4.52 -1.33 10.77
N GLU A 32 -3.91 -0.17 10.98
CA GLU A 32 -4.44 1.08 10.49
C GLU A 32 -4.27 1.17 8.97
N TYR A 33 -5.34 1.51 8.26
CA TYR A 33 -5.32 1.70 6.82
C TYR A 33 -6.22 2.86 6.44
N VAL A 34 -5.67 3.83 5.73
CA VAL A 34 -6.45 4.98 5.27
C VAL A 34 -7.27 4.57 4.06
N HIS A 35 -8.57 4.44 4.26
CA HIS A 35 -9.52 4.10 3.22
C HIS A 35 -10.39 5.31 2.88
N ARG A 36 -10.43 5.66 1.61
CA ARG A 36 -11.30 6.72 1.11
C ARG A 36 -12.35 6.08 0.23
N SER A 37 -13.57 5.94 0.76
CA SER A 37 -14.66 5.25 0.09
C SER A 37 -15.07 5.90 -1.23
N GLU A 38 -14.85 7.19 -1.38
CA GLU A 38 -15.19 7.95 -2.59
C GLU A 38 -14.03 8.10 -3.56
N ALA A 39 -12.83 7.66 -3.19
CA ALA A 39 -11.67 7.78 -4.03
C ALA A 39 -11.72 6.75 -5.17
N LYS A 40 -11.43 7.21 -6.39
CA LYS A 40 -11.19 6.29 -7.51
C LYS A 40 -9.90 5.55 -7.25
N PRO A 41 -9.78 4.28 -7.72
CA PRO A 41 -8.51 3.57 -7.64
C PRO A 41 -7.40 4.41 -8.26
N GLU A 42 -6.26 4.46 -7.60
CA GLU A 42 -5.10 5.15 -8.13
C GLU A 42 -4.59 4.42 -9.37
N ALA A 43 -4.26 5.18 -10.42
CA ALA A 43 -3.89 4.60 -11.71
C ALA A 43 -2.38 4.38 -11.86
N TRP A 44 -1.55 4.87 -10.94
CA TRP A 44 -0.11 4.87 -11.11
C TRP A 44 0.56 3.54 -10.74
N TYR A 45 -0.20 2.61 -10.17
CA TYR A 45 0.35 1.31 -9.75
C TYR A 45 -0.67 0.19 -9.87
N LYS A 46 -0.15 -1.04 -9.88
CA LYS A 46 -0.93 -2.29 -9.82
C LYS A 46 -0.21 -3.27 -8.87
N PRO A 47 -0.93 -4.15 -8.17
CA PRO A 47 -2.39 -4.22 -8.04
C PRO A 47 -2.93 -3.15 -7.09
N ASN A 48 -4.20 -2.83 -7.22
CA ASN A 48 -4.88 -1.95 -6.27
C ASN A 48 -5.22 -2.73 -4.99
N PHE A 49 -5.15 -2.04 -3.86
CA PHE A 49 -5.51 -2.64 -2.58
C PHE A 49 -7.01 -2.50 -2.37
N ALA A 50 -7.70 -3.63 -2.30
CA ALA A 50 -9.13 -3.68 -2.01
C ALA A 50 -9.35 -4.35 -0.66
N ILE A 51 -10.23 -3.76 0.16
CA ILE A 51 -10.61 -4.37 1.43
C ILE A 51 -11.73 -5.37 1.15
N LYS A 52 -11.46 -6.64 1.42
CA LYS A 52 -12.43 -7.74 1.27
C LYS A 52 -12.53 -8.50 2.58
N ASN A 53 -13.74 -8.66 3.08
CA ASN A 53 -13.99 -9.38 4.34
C ASN A 53 -13.14 -8.83 5.50
N GLY A 54 -12.93 -7.51 5.54
CA GLY A 54 -12.15 -6.87 6.59
C GLY A 54 -10.64 -7.02 6.46
N ALA A 55 -10.15 -7.48 5.30
CA ALA A 55 -8.72 -7.72 5.11
C ALA A 55 -8.24 -7.20 3.75
N ILE A 56 -6.94 -6.92 3.67
CA ILE A 56 -6.27 -6.53 2.43
C ILE A 56 -5.28 -7.64 2.07
N ALA A 57 -5.37 -8.13 0.82
CA ALA A 57 -4.40 -9.08 0.30
C ALA A 57 -3.08 -8.39 -0.01
N LEU A 58 -1.97 -9.01 0.43
CA LEU A 58 -0.64 -8.49 0.17
C LEU A 58 -0.24 -8.78 -1.29
N PRO A 59 0.37 -7.81 -2.01
CA PRO A 59 0.88 -8.10 -3.35
C PRO A 59 2.02 -9.12 -3.29
N THR A 60 2.05 -10.04 -4.25
CA THR A 60 2.98 -11.18 -4.26
C THR A 60 4.07 -11.10 -5.32
N GLY A 61 4.08 -10.05 -6.13
CA GLY A 61 5.09 -9.87 -7.17
C GLY A 61 6.49 -9.54 -6.63
N PRO A 62 7.49 -9.43 -7.51
CA PRO A 62 8.86 -9.09 -7.10
C PRO A 62 8.96 -7.74 -6.40
N GLY A 63 9.95 -7.60 -5.54
CA GLY A 63 10.16 -6.38 -4.75
C GLY A 63 9.02 -6.15 -3.77
N MET A 64 8.47 -4.94 -3.75
CA MET A 64 7.29 -4.62 -2.93
C MET A 64 5.98 -5.16 -3.53
N GLY A 65 6.04 -5.75 -4.71
CA GLY A 65 4.89 -6.34 -5.37
C GLY A 65 4.05 -5.36 -6.18
N LEU A 66 4.51 -4.13 -6.36
CA LEU A 66 3.81 -3.14 -7.18
C LEU A 66 4.48 -2.97 -8.53
N GLU A 67 3.66 -2.83 -9.57
CA GLU A 67 4.11 -2.36 -10.88
C GLU A 67 3.63 -0.93 -11.08
N PHE A 68 4.55 -0.05 -11.49
CA PHE A 68 4.21 1.34 -11.78
C PHE A 68 3.76 1.48 -13.22
N ASP A 69 2.77 2.34 -13.45
CA ASP A 69 2.33 2.69 -14.79
C ASP A 69 3.39 3.56 -15.47
N PRO A 70 4.01 3.10 -16.59
CA PRO A 70 5.05 3.88 -17.26
C PRO A 70 4.56 5.24 -17.78
N ASP A 71 3.32 5.29 -18.24
CA ASP A 71 2.74 6.54 -18.75
C ASP A 71 2.56 7.57 -17.64
N PHE A 72 2.16 7.12 -16.48
CA PHE A 72 2.04 8.00 -15.32
C PHE A 72 3.40 8.57 -14.92
N ILE A 73 4.44 7.74 -14.91
CA ILE A 73 5.81 8.19 -14.59
C ILE A 73 6.32 9.20 -15.60
N LYS A 74 6.06 9.00 -16.89
CA LYS A 74 6.46 9.94 -17.94
C LYS A 74 5.85 11.32 -17.79
N LYS A 75 4.65 11.40 -17.22
CA LYS A 75 3.96 12.67 -16.97
C LYS A 75 4.41 13.36 -15.69
N ALA A 76 5.21 12.70 -14.87
CA ALA A 76 5.62 13.23 -13.59
C ALA A 76 6.68 14.33 -13.76
N THR A 77 6.64 15.32 -12.88
CA THR A 77 7.64 16.38 -12.84
C THR A 77 8.84 15.90 -12.04
N VAL A 78 10.04 16.07 -12.61
CA VAL A 78 11.29 15.74 -11.90
C VAL A 78 11.55 16.82 -10.86
N VAL A 79 11.60 16.41 -9.60
CA VAL A 79 11.97 17.31 -8.49
C VAL A 79 13.43 17.06 -8.16
N ARG A 80 14.23 18.14 -8.24
CA ARG A 80 15.65 18.09 -7.89
C ARG A 80 15.87 18.77 -6.56
N ALA A 81 16.51 18.07 -5.65
CA ALA A 81 16.88 18.62 -4.36
C ALA A 81 18.13 19.50 -4.48
#